data_69da125c487625f3dc87e961e8368082
#
_entry.id   69da125c487625f3dc87e961e8368082
#
_cell.length_a   1.000
_cell.length_b   1.000
_cell.length_c   1.000
_cell.angle_alpha   90.00
_cell.angle_beta   90.00
_cell.angle_gamma   90.00
#
_symmetry.space_group_name_H-M   'P 1'
#
loop_
_entity.id
_entity.type
_entity.pdbx_description
1 polymer ?
#
loop_
_entity_poly.entity_id
_entity_poly.type
_entity_poly.pdbx_seq_one_letter_code
_entity_poly.pdbx_strand_id
1 'polypeptide(L)'
;MNKNALLAAALSLGTVTVALAEEAKSDWTITGNAGLYSDYRFRGYSQTGYKPAFQGGFDVVHASGFYAGNWNSNVESGLYRGASLEMDFYGGYKYALGPVTMDAGLLHYAYPSSKKDGNKGVKQTEIYLGAAYDIFTAKFSYGLTNFFGLGDGTSTNTKGNYYLDLGVAKDLGNGWGVNGHYGYQYVKNAKDLGYSSDNVSDYRVGVTKDLSGWVAGASLVATSKKGYFTTASGKEGGKTGLVLSLSKAF
;
A
#
# COMPACT_ATOMS: atom_id res chain seq x y z
N MET A 1 -1.12 31.60 -8.83
CA MET A 1 -1.97 30.44 -9.17
C MET A 1 -1.06 29.22 -9.13
N ASN A 2 -1.01 28.54 -7.99
CA ASN A 2 -0.12 27.39 -7.77
C ASN A 2 -0.80 26.11 -8.29
N LYS A 3 -0.21 25.56 -9.36
CA LYS A 3 -0.65 24.33 -10.03
C LYS A 3 0.12 23.14 -9.47
N ASN A 4 -0.09 22.71 -8.24
CA ASN A 4 0.47 21.44 -7.76
C ASN A 4 -0.36 20.89 -6.59
N ALA A 5 -1.64 20.63 -6.83
CA ALA A 5 -2.47 19.82 -5.94
C ALA A 5 -3.01 18.68 -6.77
N LEU A 6 -2.25 17.61 -6.88
CA LEU A 6 -2.75 16.38 -7.51
C LEU A 6 -1.99 15.16 -7.05
N LEU A 7 -2.75 14.40 -6.48
CA LEU A 7 -3.21 13.03 -6.82
C LEU A 7 -2.23 11.95 -6.50
N ALA A 8 -2.41 11.32 -5.40
CA ALA A 8 -2.06 9.92 -5.27
C ALA A 8 -3.12 9.20 -4.45
N ALA A 9 -4.24 8.85 -5.09
CA ALA A 9 -5.05 7.73 -4.66
C ALA A 9 -4.45 6.45 -5.25
N ALA A 10 -3.17 6.28 -5.09
CA ALA A 10 -2.53 4.98 -5.20
C ALA A 10 -2.29 4.53 -3.77
N LEU A 11 -2.67 3.32 -3.43
CA LEU A 11 -2.24 2.59 -2.23
C LEU A 11 -0.73 2.37 -2.27
N SER A 12 -0.02 3.44 -2.18
CA SER A 12 1.39 3.59 -1.92
C SER A 12 1.45 4.88 -1.15
N LEU A 13 1.93 4.83 0.06
CA LEU A 13 2.30 5.93 0.95
C LEU A 13 2.14 7.32 0.32
N GLY A 14 1.00 7.97 0.63
CA GLY A 14 0.54 9.14 -0.10
C GLY A 14 1.53 10.28 -0.10
N THR A 15 1.68 10.94 -1.24
CA THR A 15 2.25 12.29 -1.29
C THR A 15 1.16 13.27 -0.87
N VAL A 16 1.26 13.82 0.32
CA VAL A 16 0.35 14.87 0.80
C VAL A 16 0.88 16.21 0.34
N THR A 17 0.11 16.91 -0.47
CA THR A 17 0.31 18.35 -0.73
C THR A 17 -0.60 19.15 0.18
N VAL A 18 -0.02 19.95 1.06
CA VAL A 18 -0.72 20.79 2.03
C VAL A 18 -0.98 22.17 1.45
N ALA A 19 -2.23 22.64 1.55
CA ALA A 19 -2.57 24.07 1.41
C ALA A 19 -2.25 24.78 2.74
N LEU A 20 -1.43 25.82 2.70
CA LEU A 20 -0.93 26.56 3.85
C LEU A 20 -1.92 27.65 4.29
N ALA A 21 -2.26 27.67 5.56
CA ALA A 21 -2.62 28.88 6.29
C ALA A 21 -1.33 29.50 6.86
N GLU A 22 -1.23 30.81 6.80
CA GLU A 22 -0.05 31.59 7.16
C GLU A 22 0.02 31.81 8.67
N GLU A 23 0.60 30.85 9.40
CA GLU A 23 1.10 31.00 10.77
C GLU A 23 2.55 30.52 10.82
N ALA A 24 3.35 30.99 11.81
CA ALA A 24 4.80 30.75 11.92
C ALA A 24 5.18 29.33 11.46
N LYS A 25 5.93 29.23 10.35
CA LYS A 25 6.23 27.97 9.66
C LYS A 25 6.95 27.01 10.60
N SER A 26 6.20 26.07 11.14
CA SER A 26 6.79 24.88 11.73
C SER A 26 7.53 24.12 10.61
N ASP A 27 8.73 23.62 10.89
CA ASP A 27 9.44 22.72 9.98
C ASP A 27 8.74 21.36 9.85
N TRP A 28 7.69 21.13 10.66
CA TRP A 28 6.90 19.91 10.67
C TRP A 28 5.51 20.14 10.09
N THR A 29 5.09 19.21 9.24
CA THR A 29 3.72 19.13 8.71
C THR A 29 3.11 17.81 9.18
N ILE A 30 1.91 17.87 9.76
CA ILE A 30 1.14 16.69 10.15
C ILE A 30 -0.11 16.65 9.28
N THR A 31 -0.39 15.48 8.70
CA THR A 31 -1.58 15.26 7.89
C THR A 31 -2.25 13.96 8.30
N GLY A 32 -3.55 13.87 8.08
CA GLY A 32 -4.32 12.67 8.28
C GLY A 32 -5.08 12.29 7.01
N ASN A 33 -5.47 11.04 6.92
CA ASN A 33 -6.35 10.56 5.87
C ASN A 33 -7.32 9.51 6.40
N ALA A 34 -8.50 9.43 5.78
CA ALA A 34 -9.46 8.37 6.04
C ALA A 34 -10.25 8.05 4.77
N GLY A 35 -10.69 6.79 4.62
CA GLY A 35 -11.45 6.36 3.47
C GLY A 35 -12.24 5.08 3.70
N LEU A 36 -13.30 4.95 2.90
CA LEU A 36 -14.10 3.74 2.79
C LEU A 36 -13.84 3.11 1.41
N TYR A 37 -13.63 1.82 1.40
CA TYR A 37 -13.36 1.03 0.21
C TYR A 37 -14.30 -0.18 0.17
N SER A 38 -14.79 -0.54 -1.00
CA SER A 38 -15.65 -1.73 -1.14
C SER A 38 -14.89 -3.04 -0.91
N ASP A 39 -13.55 -3.01 -1.04
CA ASP A 39 -12.65 -4.13 -0.79
C ASP A 39 -11.22 -3.59 -0.59
N TYR A 40 -10.47 -4.13 0.36
CA TYR A 40 -9.06 -3.82 0.52
C TYR A 40 -8.22 -4.77 -0.34
N ARG A 41 -7.49 -4.22 -1.30
CA ARG A 41 -6.57 -4.98 -2.17
C ARG A 41 -5.12 -4.62 -1.84
N PHE A 42 -4.37 -5.62 -1.37
CA PHE A 42 -2.92 -5.53 -1.19
C PHE A 42 -2.23 -6.37 -2.26
N ARG A 43 -1.41 -5.74 -3.09
CA ARG A 43 -0.71 -6.39 -4.23
C ARG A 43 -1.68 -7.27 -5.05
N GLY A 44 -2.89 -6.73 -5.31
CA GLY A 44 -3.95 -7.35 -6.09
C GLY A 44 -4.89 -8.31 -5.34
N TYR A 45 -4.52 -8.77 -4.13
CA TYR A 45 -5.30 -9.74 -3.35
C TYR A 45 -6.19 -9.08 -2.31
N SER A 46 -7.43 -9.55 -2.20
CA SER A 46 -8.37 -9.08 -1.18
C SER A 46 -7.90 -9.45 0.22
N GLN A 47 -7.82 -8.44 1.10
CA GLN A 47 -7.46 -8.57 2.51
C GLN A 47 -8.69 -8.62 3.41
N THR A 48 -9.84 -8.24 2.89
CA THR A 48 -11.12 -8.21 3.63
C THR A 48 -12.11 -9.29 3.19
N GLY A 49 -11.68 -10.25 2.34
CA GLY A 49 -12.56 -11.30 1.82
C GLY A 49 -13.69 -10.74 0.96
N TYR A 50 -13.40 -9.67 0.19
CA TYR A 50 -14.36 -8.92 -0.64
C TYR A 50 -15.43 -8.17 0.15
N LYS A 51 -15.11 -7.75 1.38
CA LYS A 51 -15.97 -6.94 2.23
C LYS A 51 -15.40 -5.53 2.36
N PRO A 52 -16.22 -4.55 2.76
CA PRO A 52 -15.77 -3.18 2.94
C PRO A 52 -14.60 -3.05 3.92
N ALA A 53 -13.73 -2.09 3.61
CA ALA A 53 -12.64 -1.67 4.47
C ALA A 53 -12.80 -0.19 4.84
N PHE A 54 -12.51 0.12 6.12
CA PHE A 54 -12.20 1.45 6.58
C PHE A 54 -10.69 1.55 6.73
N GLN A 55 -10.09 2.56 6.10
CA GLN A 55 -8.65 2.75 6.06
C GLN A 55 -8.30 4.18 6.44
N GLY A 56 -7.17 4.37 7.09
CA GLY A 56 -6.72 5.71 7.42
C GLY A 56 -5.43 5.72 8.23
N GLY A 57 -4.85 6.91 8.35
CA GLY A 57 -3.57 7.08 9.02
C GLY A 57 -3.15 8.52 9.18
N PHE A 58 -1.92 8.69 9.67
CA PHE A 58 -1.29 9.98 9.89
C PHE A 58 0.14 9.95 9.36
N ASP A 59 0.56 11.09 8.82
CA ASP A 59 1.91 11.35 8.36
C ASP A 59 2.48 12.58 9.07
N VAL A 60 3.74 12.51 9.45
CA VAL A 60 4.55 13.62 9.96
C VAL A 60 5.73 13.80 9.03
N VAL A 61 5.87 14.97 8.43
CA VAL A 61 6.91 15.31 7.46
C VAL A 61 7.70 16.50 7.97
N HIS A 62 9.02 16.39 7.97
CA HIS A 62 9.94 17.50 8.27
C HIS A 62 10.43 18.16 6.97
N ALA A 63 10.64 19.48 7.01
CA ALA A 63 11.11 20.26 5.86
C ALA A 63 12.45 19.78 5.26
N SER A 64 13.27 19.06 6.04
CA SER A 64 14.52 18.43 5.55
C SER A 64 14.30 17.22 4.65
N GLY A 65 13.05 16.67 4.58
CA GLY A 65 12.71 15.48 3.82
C GLY A 65 12.53 14.21 4.65
N PHE A 66 12.85 14.21 5.96
CA PHE A 66 12.50 13.10 6.84
C PHE A 66 10.99 13.03 7.05
N TYR A 67 10.48 11.81 7.12
CA TYR A 67 9.07 11.57 7.42
C TYR A 67 8.89 10.28 8.23
N ALA A 68 7.78 10.20 8.93
CA ALA A 68 7.26 8.99 9.55
C ALA A 68 5.73 9.00 9.46
N GLY A 69 5.13 7.81 9.48
CA GLY A 69 3.69 7.69 9.44
C GLY A 69 3.19 6.35 9.96
N ASN A 70 1.88 6.32 10.09
CA ASN A 70 1.12 5.12 10.41
C ASN A 70 -0.11 5.05 9.53
N TRP A 71 -0.37 3.88 8.97
CA TRP A 71 -1.59 3.60 8.23
C TRP A 71 -2.25 2.34 8.78
N ASN A 72 -3.57 2.27 8.71
CA ASN A 72 -4.34 1.19 9.31
C ASN A 72 -5.51 0.78 8.43
N SER A 73 -5.89 -0.50 8.51
CA SER A 73 -7.07 -1.06 7.86
C SER A 73 -7.65 -2.23 8.66
N ASN A 74 -8.97 -2.39 8.63
CA ASN A 74 -9.53 -3.69 9.01
C ASN A 74 -9.17 -4.75 7.95
N VAL A 75 -8.97 -5.99 8.43
CA VAL A 75 -8.66 -7.15 7.60
C VAL A 75 -9.52 -8.35 8.00
N GLU A 76 -9.60 -9.37 7.12
CA GLU A 76 -10.29 -10.63 7.43
C GLU A 76 -9.47 -11.45 8.42
N SER A 77 -9.98 -11.64 9.64
CA SER A 77 -9.24 -12.27 10.74
C SER A 77 -8.75 -13.69 10.44
N GLY A 78 -9.44 -14.42 9.58
CA GLY A 78 -9.02 -15.76 9.15
C GLY A 78 -7.76 -15.78 8.28
N LEU A 79 -7.42 -14.66 7.62
CA LEU A 79 -6.16 -14.53 6.86
C LEU A 79 -4.96 -14.26 7.79
N TYR A 80 -5.18 -13.57 8.90
CA TYR A 80 -4.14 -13.05 9.77
C TYR A 80 -4.13 -13.69 11.16
N ARG A 81 -4.42 -15.00 11.22
CA ARG A 81 -4.37 -15.81 12.45
C ARG A 81 -5.19 -15.23 13.59
N GLY A 82 -6.33 -14.60 13.28
CA GLY A 82 -7.25 -14.01 14.24
C GLY A 82 -7.15 -12.49 14.38
N ALA A 83 -6.14 -11.85 13.84
CA ALA A 83 -6.06 -10.39 13.82
C ALA A 83 -7.10 -9.80 12.85
N SER A 84 -7.82 -8.79 13.28
CA SER A 84 -8.81 -8.06 12.49
C SER A 84 -8.35 -6.66 12.08
N LEU A 85 -7.14 -6.29 12.46
CA LEU A 85 -6.52 -4.99 12.21
C LEU A 85 -5.11 -5.18 11.66
N GLU A 86 -4.79 -4.44 10.60
CA GLU A 86 -3.46 -4.19 10.09
C GLU A 86 -3.02 -2.80 10.50
N MET A 87 -1.79 -2.67 10.97
CA MET A 87 -1.16 -1.41 11.32
C MET A 87 0.21 -1.35 10.68
N ASP A 88 0.41 -0.36 9.83
CA ASP A 88 1.65 -0.13 9.12
C ASP A 88 2.38 1.06 9.72
N PHE A 89 3.62 0.86 10.12
CA PHE A 89 4.51 1.91 10.61
C PHE A 89 5.64 2.08 9.61
N TYR A 90 5.85 3.30 9.17
CA TYR A 90 6.86 3.59 8.18
C TYR A 90 7.60 4.89 8.48
N GLY A 91 8.79 4.98 7.92
CA GLY A 91 9.59 6.20 7.98
C GLY A 91 10.70 6.15 6.94
N GLY A 92 11.14 7.32 6.55
CA GLY A 92 12.12 7.43 5.47
C GLY A 92 12.61 8.84 5.26
N TYR A 93 13.27 9.00 4.12
CA TYR A 93 13.83 10.25 3.67
C TYR A 93 13.56 10.46 2.17
N LYS A 94 12.94 11.60 1.85
CA LYS A 94 12.70 12.04 0.47
C LYS A 94 13.65 13.16 0.09
N TYR A 95 14.23 13.10 -1.10
CA TYR A 95 15.09 14.15 -1.62
C TYR A 95 14.92 14.31 -3.12
N ALA A 96 15.17 15.54 -3.60
CA ALA A 96 15.14 15.86 -5.02
C ALA A 96 16.50 15.57 -5.66
N LEU A 97 16.50 14.82 -6.76
CA LEU A 97 17.66 14.61 -7.63
C LEU A 97 17.31 15.16 -9.03
N GLY A 98 17.56 16.45 -9.23
CA GLY A 98 17.05 17.14 -10.41
C GLY A 98 15.52 17.09 -10.47
N PRO A 99 14.91 16.63 -11.57
CA PRO A 99 13.45 16.51 -11.69
C PRO A 99 12.87 15.26 -11.03
N VAL A 100 13.69 14.36 -10.51
CA VAL A 100 13.28 13.11 -9.87
C VAL A 100 13.21 13.31 -8.36
N THR A 101 12.09 12.89 -7.74
CA THR A 101 12.01 12.74 -6.28
C THR A 101 12.40 11.31 -5.93
N MET A 102 13.43 11.15 -5.11
CA MET A 102 13.87 9.87 -4.56
C MET A 102 13.27 9.67 -3.16
N ASP A 103 12.98 8.43 -2.79
CA ASP A 103 12.40 8.04 -1.51
C ASP A 103 13.06 6.76 -1.00
N ALA A 104 13.67 6.78 0.17
CA ALA A 104 14.25 5.60 0.80
C ALA A 104 13.71 5.46 2.23
N GLY A 105 13.28 4.26 2.60
CA GLY A 105 12.68 4.09 3.91
C GLY A 105 12.51 2.64 4.33
N LEU A 106 11.83 2.49 5.46
CA LEU A 106 11.47 1.24 6.10
C LEU A 106 9.96 1.21 6.35
N LEU A 107 9.36 0.04 6.16
CA LEU A 107 7.95 -0.23 6.40
C LEU A 107 7.81 -1.49 7.23
N HIS A 108 7.04 -1.40 8.31
CA HIS A 108 6.71 -2.52 9.19
C HIS A 108 5.20 -2.73 9.24
N TYR A 109 4.76 -3.87 8.75
CA TYR A 109 3.38 -4.35 8.85
C TYR A 109 3.20 -5.10 10.16
N ALA A 110 2.25 -4.70 10.98
CA ALA A 110 1.89 -5.33 12.25
C ALA A 110 0.42 -5.75 12.25
N TYR A 111 0.16 -6.92 12.80
CA TYR A 111 -1.20 -7.46 12.97
C TYR A 111 -1.43 -7.75 14.46
N PRO A 112 -1.92 -6.75 15.22
CA PRO A 112 -2.15 -6.90 16.65
C PRO A 112 -3.08 -8.08 16.94
N SER A 113 -2.77 -8.82 18.00
CA SER A 113 -3.54 -9.99 18.43
C SER A 113 -3.52 -11.17 17.45
N SER A 114 -2.70 -11.17 16.41
CA SER A 114 -2.51 -12.38 15.61
C SER A 114 -1.96 -13.51 16.47
N LYS A 115 -2.56 -14.71 16.36
CA LYS A 115 -2.10 -15.90 17.11
C LYS A 115 -0.67 -16.22 16.72
N LYS A 116 0.13 -16.55 17.71
CA LYS A 116 1.53 -16.94 17.50
C LYS A 116 1.59 -18.41 17.10
N ASP A 117 2.16 -18.66 15.93
CA ASP A 117 2.58 -19.97 15.49
C ASP A 117 4.06 -20.09 15.76
N GLY A 118 4.50 -21.05 16.57
CA GLY A 118 5.91 -21.13 17.01
C GLY A 118 6.41 -19.82 17.67
N ASN A 119 5.60 -19.14 18.47
CA ASN A 119 5.87 -17.87 19.15
C ASN A 119 5.98 -16.62 18.26
N LYS A 120 5.57 -16.67 17.00
CA LYS A 120 5.59 -15.50 16.10
C LYS A 120 4.20 -15.15 15.61
N GLY A 121 3.78 -13.91 15.81
CA GLY A 121 2.59 -13.33 15.17
C GLY A 121 2.86 -13.00 13.70
N VAL A 122 1.80 -12.74 12.93
CA VAL A 122 1.93 -12.26 11.54
C VAL A 122 2.55 -10.86 11.55
N LYS A 123 3.60 -10.67 10.76
CA LYS A 123 4.28 -9.40 10.56
C LYS A 123 5.16 -9.44 9.31
N GLN A 124 5.48 -8.28 8.79
CA GLN A 124 6.44 -8.10 7.69
C GLN A 124 7.27 -6.84 7.96
N THR A 125 8.53 -6.86 7.56
CA THR A 125 9.38 -5.66 7.55
C THR A 125 10.07 -5.59 6.21
N GLU A 126 10.00 -4.43 5.57
CA GLU A 126 10.61 -4.16 4.28
C GLU A 126 11.46 -2.89 4.35
N ILE A 127 12.58 -2.87 3.66
CA ILE A 127 13.23 -1.64 3.22
C ILE A 127 12.79 -1.35 1.80
N TYR A 128 12.74 -0.08 1.41
CA TYR A 128 12.36 0.29 0.06
C TYR A 128 13.16 1.45 -0.49
N LEU A 129 13.23 1.49 -1.81
CA LEU A 129 13.73 2.61 -2.60
C LEU A 129 12.70 2.94 -3.67
N GLY A 130 12.30 4.20 -3.73
CA GLY A 130 11.33 4.74 -4.68
C GLY A 130 11.90 5.89 -5.50
N ALA A 131 11.30 6.11 -6.64
CA ALA A 131 11.55 7.26 -7.50
C ALA A 131 10.22 7.74 -8.11
N ALA A 132 10.05 9.06 -8.24
CA ALA A 132 8.93 9.69 -8.91
C ALA A 132 9.43 10.73 -9.91
N TYR A 133 8.90 10.69 -11.12
CA TYR A 133 9.20 11.63 -12.19
C TYR A 133 7.96 11.91 -13.02
N ASP A 134 7.53 13.18 -13.08
CA ASP A 134 6.31 13.60 -13.79
C ASP A 134 5.10 12.75 -13.35
N ILE A 135 4.51 11.99 -14.25
CA ILE A 135 3.36 11.12 -14.01
C ILE A 135 3.75 9.71 -13.56
N PHE A 136 5.03 9.36 -13.56
CA PHE A 136 5.53 7.99 -13.33
C PHE A 136 6.08 7.82 -11.92
N THR A 137 5.85 6.63 -11.34
CA THR A 137 6.46 6.20 -10.08
C THR A 137 7.04 4.79 -10.22
N ALA A 138 8.12 4.53 -9.51
CA ALA A 138 8.68 3.19 -9.35
C ALA A 138 9.10 3.00 -7.88
N LYS A 139 8.80 1.85 -7.28
CA LYS A 139 9.26 1.50 -5.93
C LYS A 139 9.68 0.03 -5.90
N PHE A 140 10.84 -0.23 -5.31
CA PHE A 140 11.33 -1.57 -5.02
C PHE A 140 11.35 -1.77 -3.50
N SER A 141 10.65 -2.80 -3.02
CA SER A 141 10.59 -3.18 -1.61
C SER A 141 11.25 -4.53 -1.42
N TYR A 142 12.11 -4.66 -0.41
CA TYR A 142 12.83 -5.89 -0.08
C TYR A 142 12.51 -6.35 1.34
N GLY A 143 12.03 -7.59 1.48
CA GLY A 143 11.60 -8.18 2.74
C GLY A 143 12.77 -8.63 3.61
N LEU A 144 12.91 -7.99 4.77
CA LEU A 144 13.89 -8.33 5.82
C LEU A 144 13.43 -9.50 6.69
N THR A 145 12.16 -9.83 6.63
CA THR A 145 11.52 -10.93 7.38
C THR A 145 10.87 -11.93 6.42
N ASN A 146 10.37 -13.05 6.94
CA ASN A 146 9.53 -13.95 6.17
C ASN A 146 8.26 -13.20 5.71
N PHE A 147 7.81 -13.47 4.47
CA PHE A 147 6.64 -12.86 3.86
C PHE A 147 5.39 -13.13 4.70
N PHE A 148 4.96 -12.13 5.50
CA PHE A 148 3.80 -12.23 6.42
C PHE A 148 3.79 -13.50 7.28
N GLY A 149 4.98 -13.92 7.75
CA GLY A 149 5.14 -15.12 8.55
C GLY A 149 5.03 -16.44 7.78
N LEU A 150 5.03 -16.40 6.44
CA LEU A 150 5.01 -17.60 5.61
C LEU A 150 6.33 -18.37 5.76
N GLY A 151 6.24 -19.64 6.16
CA GLY A 151 7.40 -20.48 6.48
C GLY A 151 7.89 -20.35 7.93
N ASP A 152 7.28 -19.51 8.77
CA ASP A 152 7.60 -19.45 10.20
C ASP A 152 7.29 -20.79 10.88
N GLY A 153 8.26 -21.31 11.65
CA GLY A 153 8.13 -22.62 12.29
C GLY A 153 8.50 -23.82 11.40
N THR A 154 8.91 -23.59 10.16
CA THR A 154 9.40 -24.63 9.23
C THR A 154 10.90 -24.46 8.95
N SER A 155 11.52 -25.41 8.24
CA SER A 155 12.88 -25.29 7.73
C SER A 155 13.01 -24.34 6.52
N THR A 156 11.88 -24.01 5.87
CA THR A 156 11.83 -23.16 4.69
C THR A 156 11.53 -21.72 5.09
N ASN A 157 12.35 -20.76 4.65
CA ASN A 157 12.12 -19.34 4.90
C ASN A 157 11.85 -18.58 3.61
N THR A 158 11.07 -17.50 3.72
CA THR A 158 10.73 -16.61 2.62
C THR A 158 11.38 -15.23 2.74
N LYS A 159 12.34 -15.06 3.63
CA LYS A 159 13.15 -13.84 3.77
C LYS A 159 13.88 -13.54 2.47
N GLY A 160 13.93 -12.27 2.07
CA GLY A 160 14.44 -11.86 0.77
C GLY A 160 13.37 -11.89 -0.32
N ASN A 161 12.09 -11.97 0.08
CA ASN A 161 10.98 -11.65 -0.82
C ASN A 161 11.08 -10.19 -1.26
N TYR A 162 10.58 -9.87 -2.45
CA TYR A 162 10.62 -8.48 -2.94
C TYR A 162 9.41 -8.15 -3.80
N TYR A 163 9.10 -6.86 -3.87
CA TYR A 163 8.03 -6.33 -4.68
C TYR A 163 8.51 -5.13 -5.50
N LEU A 164 8.25 -5.16 -6.80
CA LEU A 164 8.42 -4.04 -7.71
C LEU A 164 7.04 -3.44 -7.99
N ASP A 165 6.90 -2.15 -7.76
CA ASP A 165 5.71 -1.35 -8.01
C ASP A 165 6.01 -0.31 -9.07
N LEU A 166 5.28 -0.32 -10.17
CA LEU A 166 5.34 0.68 -11.22
C LEU A 166 3.98 1.36 -11.36
N GLY A 167 3.97 2.67 -11.27
CA GLY A 167 2.75 3.47 -11.29
C GLY A 167 2.75 4.56 -12.34
N VAL A 168 1.57 4.93 -12.79
CA VAL A 168 1.31 6.12 -13.61
C VAL A 168 0.03 6.78 -13.09
N ALA A 169 0.05 8.12 -12.94
CA ALA A 169 -1.11 8.89 -12.54
C ALA A 169 -1.13 10.23 -13.28
N LYS A 170 -2.29 10.60 -13.83
CA LYS A 170 -2.45 11.85 -14.58
C LYS A 170 -3.71 12.58 -14.17
N ASP A 171 -3.55 13.87 -13.90
CA ASP A 171 -4.66 14.81 -13.79
C ASP A 171 -5.22 15.13 -15.17
N LEU A 172 -6.53 15.00 -15.29
CA LEU A 172 -7.27 15.33 -16.50
C LEU A 172 -7.96 16.71 -16.41
N GLY A 173 -7.79 17.41 -15.29
CA GLY A 173 -8.48 18.67 -14.99
C GLY A 173 -9.89 18.47 -14.45
N ASN A 174 -10.47 19.57 -13.97
CA ASN A 174 -11.83 19.60 -13.39
C ASN A 174 -12.05 18.55 -12.28
N GLY A 175 -10.99 18.19 -11.52
CA GLY A 175 -11.02 17.21 -10.45
C GLY A 175 -11.07 15.74 -10.93
N TRP A 176 -10.94 15.46 -12.22
CA TRP A 176 -10.80 14.11 -12.74
C TRP A 176 -9.35 13.67 -12.78
N GLY A 177 -9.10 12.40 -12.42
CA GLY A 177 -7.80 11.77 -12.54
C GLY A 177 -7.89 10.35 -13.04
N VAL A 178 -6.84 9.87 -13.67
CA VAL A 178 -6.67 8.47 -14.07
C VAL A 178 -5.38 7.92 -13.52
N ASN A 179 -5.36 6.63 -13.19
CA ASN A 179 -4.16 5.96 -12.72
C ASN A 179 -4.05 4.54 -13.26
N GLY A 180 -2.82 4.06 -13.33
CA GLY A 180 -2.48 2.69 -13.67
C GLY A 180 -1.38 2.18 -12.75
N HIS A 181 -1.33 0.88 -12.54
CA HIS A 181 -0.36 0.22 -11.69
C HIS A 181 -0.04 -1.16 -12.25
N TYR A 182 1.24 -1.52 -12.19
CA TYR A 182 1.77 -2.86 -12.39
C TYR A 182 2.64 -3.24 -11.20
N GLY A 183 2.36 -4.39 -10.58
CA GLY A 183 3.14 -4.95 -9.50
C GLY A 183 3.73 -6.32 -9.84
N TYR A 184 4.94 -6.58 -9.35
CA TYR A 184 5.58 -7.89 -9.43
C TYR A 184 6.09 -8.30 -8.04
N GLN A 185 5.48 -9.34 -7.47
CA GLN A 185 5.86 -9.94 -6.21
C GLN A 185 6.67 -11.20 -6.45
N TYR A 186 7.85 -11.30 -5.85
CA TYR A 186 8.59 -12.54 -5.68
C TYR A 186 8.54 -12.97 -4.19
N VAL A 187 8.14 -14.20 -3.96
CA VAL A 187 8.15 -14.80 -2.61
C VAL A 187 9.09 -16.00 -2.66
N LYS A 188 10.28 -15.82 -2.09
CA LYS A 188 11.32 -16.86 -2.07
C LYS A 188 10.77 -18.16 -1.49
N ASN A 189 11.08 -19.28 -2.15
CA ASN A 189 10.73 -20.64 -1.72
C ASN A 189 9.20 -20.87 -1.52
N ALA A 190 8.34 -20.08 -2.14
CA ALA A 190 6.88 -20.26 -2.00
C ALA A 190 6.43 -21.62 -2.53
N LYS A 191 7.04 -22.10 -3.62
CA LYS A 191 6.75 -23.44 -4.16
C LYS A 191 7.04 -24.56 -3.16
N ASP A 192 8.12 -24.44 -2.39
CA ASP A 192 8.48 -25.43 -1.36
C ASP A 192 7.46 -25.44 -0.20
N LEU A 193 6.67 -24.39 -0.08
CA LEU A 193 5.57 -24.23 0.88
C LEU A 193 4.19 -24.56 0.26
N GLY A 194 4.15 -25.14 -0.95
CA GLY A 194 2.94 -25.60 -1.61
C GLY A 194 2.23 -24.57 -2.48
N TYR A 195 2.82 -23.40 -2.69
CA TYR A 195 2.27 -22.40 -3.63
C TYR A 195 2.55 -22.78 -5.09
N SER A 196 1.68 -22.36 -6.00
CA SER A 196 1.79 -22.68 -7.43
C SER A 196 3.01 -22.01 -8.11
N SER A 197 3.63 -21.02 -7.48
CA SER A 197 4.73 -20.24 -8.04
C SER A 197 5.47 -19.46 -6.95
N ASP A 198 6.71 -19.06 -7.23
CA ASP A 198 7.45 -18.10 -6.41
C ASP A 198 7.16 -16.63 -6.78
N ASN A 199 6.37 -16.39 -7.80
CA ASN A 199 6.05 -15.03 -8.23
C ASN A 199 4.60 -14.88 -8.68
N VAL A 200 4.12 -13.64 -8.60
CA VAL A 200 2.81 -13.21 -9.08
C VAL A 200 2.88 -11.74 -9.47
N SER A 201 2.11 -11.36 -10.48
CA SER A 201 1.94 -9.96 -10.87
C SER A 201 0.52 -9.50 -10.55
N ASP A 202 0.37 -8.21 -10.29
CA ASP A 202 -0.91 -7.56 -10.15
C ASP A 202 -1.01 -6.30 -11.01
N TYR A 203 -2.24 -5.91 -11.30
CA TYR A 203 -2.56 -4.84 -12.23
C TYR A 203 -3.73 -4.03 -11.67
N ARG A 204 -3.68 -2.72 -11.85
CA ARG A 204 -4.80 -1.84 -11.55
C ARG A 204 -4.91 -0.74 -12.59
N VAL A 205 -6.13 -0.43 -12.99
CA VAL A 205 -6.49 0.79 -13.70
C VAL A 205 -7.64 1.45 -12.98
N GLY A 206 -7.61 2.77 -12.83
CA GLY A 206 -8.58 3.49 -12.03
C GLY A 206 -8.86 4.90 -12.55
N VAL A 207 -10.01 5.39 -12.15
CA VAL A 207 -10.46 6.78 -12.34
C VAL A 207 -10.82 7.35 -10.98
N THR A 208 -10.55 8.63 -10.79
CA THR A 208 -10.91 9.37 -9.58
C THR A 208 -11.62 10.66 -9.90
N LYS A 209 -12.45 11.13 -8.97
CA LYS A 209 -13.13 12.42 -9.03
C LYS A 209 -13.00 13.11 -7.68
N ASP A 210 -12.38 14.29 -7.68
CA ASP A 210 -12.42 15.20 -6.53
C ASP A 210 -13.79 15.88 -6.45
N LEU A 211 -14.40 15.77 -5.28
CA LEU A 211 -15.70 16.33 -4.90
C LEU A 211 -15.50 17.31 -3.74
N SER A 212 -14.75 18.38 -3.97
CA SER A 212 -14.43 19.43 -2.98
C SER A 212 -13.67 18.85 -1.75
N GLY A 213 -12.58 18.12 -2.03
CA GLY A 213 -11.71 17.52 -1.02
C GLY A 213 -12.09 16.10 -0.59
N TRP A 214 -13.24 15.59 -1.05
CA TRP A 214 -13.55 14.16 -1.04
C TRP A 214 -13.18 13.56 -2.39
N VAL A 215 -12.43 12.48 -2.38
CA VAL A 215 -12.02 11.78 -3.60
C VAL A 215 -12.83 10.49 -3.74
N ALA A 216 -13.74 10.48 -4.71
CA ALA A 216 -14.41 9.26 -5.14
C ALA A 216 -13.53 8.52 -6.16
N GLY A 217 -13.41 7.20 -6.03
CA GLY A 217 -12.59 6.36 -6.92
C GLY A 217 -13.30 5.11 -7.38
N ALA A 218 -12.94 4.66 -8.58
CA ALA A 218 -13.33 3.36 -9.12
C ALA A 218 -12.11 2.74 -9.81
N SER A 219 -11.73 1.52 -9.41
CA SER A 219 -10.55 0.83 -9.94
C SER A 219 -10.86 -0.61 -10.28
N LEU A 220 -10.44 -1.06 -11.46
CA LEU A 220 -10.41 -2.47 -11.82
C LEU A 220 -9.06 -3.06 -11.38
N VAL A 221 -9.09 -4.12 -10.58
CA VAL A 221 -7.90 -4.79 -10.03
C VAL A 221 -7.89 -6.24 -10.49
N ALA A 222 -6.73 -6.73 -10.91
CA ALA A 222 -6.52 -8.09 -11.38
C ALA A 222 -5.16 -8.63 -10.93
N THR A 223 -4.99 -9.96 -10.96
CA THR A 223 -3.72 -10.64 -10.72
C THR A 223 -3.44 -11.67 -11.81
N SER A 224 -2.16 -11.99 -12.03
CA SER A 224 -1.75 -13.06 -12.96
C SER A 224 -2.11 -14.46 -12.46
N LYS A 225 -2.33 -14.64 -11.15
CA LYS A 225 -2.64 -15.92 -10.49
C LYS A 225 -3.70 -15.72 -9.41
N LYS A 226 -4.97 -15.83 -9.79
CA LYS A 226 -6.14 -15.52 -8.93
C LYS A 226 -6.16 -16.31 -7.62
N GLY A 227 -5.81 -17.60 -7.66
CA GLY A 227 -5.81 -18.51 -6.52
C GLY A 227 -4.46 -18.64 -5.81
N TYR A 228 -3.48 -17.77 -6.07
CA TYR A 228 -2.18 -17.82 -5.40
C TYR A 228 -2.33 -17.61 -3.87
N PHE A 229 -3.13 -16.61 -3.48
CA PHE A 229 -3.66 -16.49 -2.12
C PHE A 229 -5.19 -16.64 -2.13
N THR A 230 -5.73 -17.32 -1.12
CA THR A 230 -7.17 -17.47 -0.93
C THR A 230 -7.66 -16.61 0.23
N THR A 231 -8.93 -16.23 0.22
CA THR A 231 -9.61 -15.63 1.37
C THR A 231 -9.78 -16.67 2.49
N ALA A 232 -10.14 -16.24 3.69
CA ALA A 232 -10.41 -17.16 4.80
C ALA A 232 -11.57 -18.15 4.52
N SER A 233 -12.49 -17.78 3.61
CA SER A 233 -13.58 -18.65 3.14
C SER A 233 -13.17 -19.57 1.99
N GLY A 234 -11.88 -19.62 1.61
CA GLY A 234 -11.36 -20.48 0.54
C GLY A 234 -11.61 -19.96 -0.88
N LYS A 235 -12.11 -18.74 -1.06
CA LYS A 235 -12.26 -18.13 -2.40
C LYS A 235 -10.90 -17.65 -2.91
N GLU A 236 -10.71 -17.67 -4.24
CA GLU A 236 -9.54 -17.06 -4.87
C GLU A 236 -9.47 -15.56 -4.50
N GLY A 237 -8.41 -15.15 -3.78
CA GLY A 237 -8.25 -13.79 -3.28
C GLY A 237 -7.92 -12.77 -4.37
N GLY A 238 -7.36 -13.22 -5.49
CA GLY A 238 -6.90 -12.38 -6.62
C GLY A 238 -7.90 -12.28 -7.78
N LYS A 239 -9.20 -12.58 -7.57
CA LYS A 239 -10.22 -12.41 -8.62
C LYS A 239 -10.23 -10.97 -9.11
N THR A 240 -10.31 -10.83 -10.44
CA THR A 240 -10.55 -9.52 -11.06
C THR A 240 -11.84 -8.92 -10.53
N GLY A 241 -11.78 -7.68 -10.08
CA GLY A 241 -12.93 -7.01 -9.47
C GLY A 241 -12.84 -5.50 -9.51
N LEU A 242 -14.01 -4.87 -9.43
CA LEU A 242 -14.14 -3.43 -9.28
C LEU A 242 -14.05 -3.07 -7.79
N VAL A 243 -13.20 -2.12 -7.47
CA VAL A 243 -13.08 -1.53 -6.13
C VAL A 243 -13.56 -0.08 -6.21
N LEU A 244 -14.57 0.25 -5.42
CA LEU A 244 -15.06 1.61 -5.23
C LEU A 244 -14.48 2.19 -3.96
N SER A 245 -14.21 3.49 -3.95
CA SER A 245 -13.66 4.18 -2.78
C SER A 245 -14.21 5.59 -2.62
N LEU A 246 -14.24 6.06 -1.38
CA LEU A 246 -14.44 7.46 -1.02
C LEU A 246 -13.46 7.80 0.10
N SER A 247 -12.57 8.76 -0.12
CA SER A 247 -11.52 9.13 0.82
C SER A 247 -11.37 10.63 0.97
N LYS A 248 -10.74 11.06 2.06
CA LYS A 248 -10.39 12.46 2.33
C LYS A 248 -9.06 12.53 3.05
N ALA A 249 -8.23 13.52 2.67
CA ALA A 249 -7.08 13.97 3.44
C ALA A 249 -7.41 15.25 4.21
N PHE A 250 -6.80 15.48 5.37
CA PHE A 250 -7.03 16.63 6.26
C PHE A 250 -5.79 16.91 7.11
#